data_b7e80567665e9e0eb281f60a155f2314
#
_entry.id   b7e80567665e9e0eb281f60a155f2314
#
_cell.length_a   1.000
_cell.length_b   1.000
_cell.length_c   1.000
_cell.angle_alpha   90.00
_cell.angle_beta   90.00
_cell.angle_gamma   90.00
#
_symmetry.space_group_name_H-M   'P 1'
#
loop_
_entity.id
_entity.type
_entity.pdbx_description
1 polymer ?
#
loop_
_entity_poly.entity_id
_entity_poly.type
_entity_poly.pdbx_seq_one_letter_code
_entity_poly.pdbx_strand_id
1 'polypeptide(L)'
;MKKLIMMIACVLSVMVVTAQNKVTWGMEVGVGLSGWMGKHADGSKPLFNPKVGVIIDIPVNGLVSFQTGLNWVSKGASYKMLNEFIPNNNLVTKVRANQNYFQMPLLAAVHLGATPKFDLVITGGPYIACGVSGKSETEIDALTVSWDTFDDLYLNGQYIADGFKRFDAGIQLGVGMDFSSLTVGMDTDLSFCKVAPGSSPYNFALFFTVGYKF
;
A
#
# COMPACT_ATOMS: atom_id res chain seq x y z
N MET A 1 24.45 7.55 -9.76
CA MET A 1 24.61 8.32 -8.52
C MET A 1 24.39 9.83 -8.74
N LYS A 2 25.11 10.53 -9.66
CA LYS A 2 24.95 11.99 -9.87
C LYS A 2 23.50 12.42 -10.20
N LYS A 3 22.75 11.67 -11.01
CA LYS A 3 21.35 11.98 -11.35
C LYS A 3 20.42 11.84 -10.17
N LEU A 4 20.65 10.87 -9.25
CA LEU A 4 19.88 10.68 -8.03
C LEU A 4 20.13 11.80 -7.02
N ILE A 5 21.40 12.23 -6.87
CA ILE A 5 21.78 13.36 -6.00
C ILE A 5 21.16 14.66 -6.51
N MET A 6 21.14 14.86 -7.83
CA MET A 6 20.54 16.04 -8.46
C MET A 6 19.00 16.06 -8.27
N MET A 7 18.36 14.89 -8.36
CA MET A 7 16.91 14.75 -8.08
C MET A 7 16.58 15.03 -6.62
N ILE A 8 17.38 14.49 -5.69
CA ILE A 8 17.24 14.76 -4.24
C ILE A 8 17.49 16.25 -3.95
N ALA A 9 18.49 16.87 -4.56
CA ALA A 9 18.78 18.30 -4.41
C ALA A 9 17.65 19.17 -4.98
N CYS A 10 17.02 18.79 -6.11
CA CYS A 10 15.83 19.49 -6.63
C CYS A 10 14.63 19.36 -5.68
N VAL A 11 14.39 18.20 -5.10
CA VAL A 11 13.30 18.01 -4.11
C VAL A 11 13.57 18.83 -2.85
N LEU A 12 14.82 18.86 -2.36
CA LEU A 12 15.21 19.67 -1.21
C LEU A 12 15.13 21.17 -1.50
N SER A 13 15.46 21.63 -2.71
CA SER A 13 15.37 23.05 -3.07
C SER A 13 13.92 23.54 -3.16
N VAL A 14 12.96 22.71 -3.54
CA VAL A 14 11.53 23.02 -3.50
C VAL A 14 11.07 23.23 -2.04
N MET A 15 11.59 22.45 -1.10
CA MET A 15 11.25 22.60 0.33
C MET A 15 11.73 23.94 0.94
N VAL A 16 12.82 24.54 0.42
CA VAL A 16 13.35 25.82 0.95
C VAL A 16 12.51 27.02 0.49
N VAL A 17 11.88 26.95 -0.67
CA VAL A 17 11.06 28.05 -1.22
C VAL A 17 9.69 28.17 -0.52
N THR A 18 9.22 27.10 0.12
CA THR A 18 7.90 27.07 0.80
C THR A 18 7.93 27.49 2.26
N ALA A 19 9.05 28.03 2.75
CA ALA A 19 9.21 28.44 4.16
C ALA A 19 8.24 29.55 4.65
N GLN A 20 7.40 30.10 3.77
CA GLN A 20 6.37 31.08 4.14
C GLN A 20 4.99 30.47 4.45
N ASN A 21 4.75 29.21 4.06
CA ASN A 21 3.50 28.51 4.32
C ASN A 21 3.70 27.48 5.43
N LYS A 22 2.76 27.43 6.37
CA LYS A 22 2.85 26.57 7.55
C LYS A 22 2.73 25.08 7.12
N VAL A 23 3.81 24.32 7.24
CA VAL A 23 3.78 22.85 7.08
C VAL A 23 2.83 22.28 8.13
N THR A 24 1.91 21.44 7.70
CA THR A 24 0.96 20.73 8.56
C THR A 24 1.36 19.26 8.63
N TRP A 25 1.28 18.67 9.82
CA TRP A 25 1.46 17.25 10.00
C TRP A 25 0.27 16.63 10.72
N GLY A 26 0.06 15.37 10.53
CA GLY A 26 -1.08 14.67 11.12
C GLY A 26 -0.82 13.18 11.21
N MET A 27 -1.77 12.50 11.83
CA MET A 27 -1.82 11.05 11.88
C MET A 27 -3.05 10.56 11.15
N GLU A 28 -2.96 9.41 10.52
CA GLU A 28 -4.10 8.74 9.88
C GLU A 28 -4.19 7.29 10.30
N VAL A 29 -5.41 6.80 10.37
CA VAL A 29 -5.75 5.38 10.48
C VAL A 29 -6.73 5.04 9.37
N GLY A 30 -6.63 3.84 8.85
CA GLY A 30 -7.50 3.40 7.77
C GLY A 30 -7.77 1.91 7.83
N VAL A 31 -8.83 1.54 7.17
CA VAL A 31 -9.22 0.15 6.91
C VAL A 31 -9.65 0.02 5.46
N GLY A 32 -9.37 -1.11 4.87
CA GLY A 32 -9.67 -1.26 3.47
C GLY A 32 -9.57 -2.68 2.94
N LEU A 33 -9.67 -2.78 1.64
CA LEU A 33 -9.56 -4.02 0.90
C LEU A 33 -8.28 -4.01 0.08
N SER A 34 -7.52 -5.08 0.15
CA SER A 34 -6.38 -5.30 -0.73
C SER A 34 -6.52 -6.62 -1.47
N GLY A 35 -5.91 -6.71 -2.62
CA GLY A 35 -5.97 -7.88 -3.47
C GLY A 35 -4.85 -7.89 -4.50
N TRP A 36 -4.89 -8.89 -5.35
CA TRP A 36 -3.99 -9.00 -6.49
C TRP A 36 -4.74 -8.69 -7.78
N MET A 37 -4.05 -8.08 -8.74
CA MET A 37 -4.56 -7.76 -10.07
C MET A 37 -3.57 -8.18 -11.15
N GLY A 38 -4.04 -8.27 -12.41
CA GLY A 38 -3.23 -8.67 -13.56
C GLY A 38 -3.33 -10.15 -13.89
N LYS A 39 -2.43 -10.63 -14.73
CA LYS A 39 -2.42 -12.04 -15.15
C LYS A 39 -2.20 -12.96 -13.95
N HIS A 40 -2.89 -14.10 -13.93
CA HIS A 40 -2.89 -15.11 -12.85
C HIS A 40 -3.43 -14.59 -11.50
N ALA A 41 -4.17 -13.48 -11.50
CA ALA A 41 -4.92 -13.02 -10.34
C ALA A 41 -6.36 -13.56 -10.31
N ASP A 42 -6.77 -14.28 -11.37
CA ASP A 42 -8.10 -14.87 -11.50
C ASP A 42 -8.40 -15.82 -10.33
N GLY A 43 -9.55 -15.61 -9.67
CA GLY A 43 -9.93 -16.37 -8.48
C GLY A 43 -9.32 -15.86 -7.16
N SER A 44 -8.47 -14.84 -7.19
CA SER A 44 -8.03 -14.18 -5.94
C SER A 44 -9.20 -13.43 -5.29
N LYS A 45 -9.26 -13.47 -3.97
CA LYS A 45 -10.24 -12.74 -3.17
C LYS A 45 -9.54 -11.65 -2.36
N PRO A 46 -10.11 -10.45 -2.30
CA PRO A 46 -9.54 -9.39 -1.49
C PRO A 46 -9.57 -9.76 0.00
N LEU A 47 -8.61 -9.20 0.73
CA LEU A 47 -8.50 -9.25 2.18
C LEU A 47 -8.80 -7.90 2.77
N PHE A 48 -9.43 -7.89 3.94
CA PHE A 48 -9.61 -6.69 4.74
C PHE A 48 -8.33 -6.42 5.53
N ASN A 49 -7.76 -5.23 5.37
CA ASN A 49 -6.45 -4.87 5.91
C ASN A 49 -6.44 -3.46 6.50
N PRO A 50 -5.64 -3.23 7.56
CA PRO A 50 -5.45 -1.92 8.17
C PRO A 50 -4.34 -1.10 7.51
N LYS A 51 -4.42 0.22 7.73
CA LYS A 51 -3.41 1.23 7.42
C LYS A 51 -3.27 2.17 8.60
N VAL A 52 -2.04 2.53 8.99
CA VAL A 52 -1.75 3.53 10.04
C VAL A 52 -0.55 4.34 9.59
N GLY A 53 -0.59 5.65 9.75
CA GLY A 53 0.54 6.46 9.33
C GLY A 53 0.57 7.88 9.83
N VAL A 54 1.62 8.55 9.41
CA VAL A 54 1.84 9.98 9.61
C VAL A 54 1.80 10.66 8.25
N ILE A 55 1.07 11.77 8.17
CA ILE A 55 1.00 12.62 6.98
C ILE A 55 1.75 13.92 7.25
N ILE A 56 2.46 14.39 6.24
CA ILE A 56 3.11 15.70 6.21
C ILE A 56 2.60 16.40 4.95
N ASP A 57 1.98 17.55 5.13
CA ASP A 57 1.43 18.37 4.07
C ASP A 57 2.23 19.69 3.98
N ILE A 58 2.86 19.91 2.84
CA ILE A 58 3.75 21.03 2.56
C ILE A 58 3.08 21.91 1.50
N PRO A 59 2.43 23.02 1.87
CA PRO A 59 1.78 23.90 0.92
C PRO A 59 2.79 24.52 -0.05
N VAL A 60 2.51 24.39 -1.36
CA VAL A 60 3.29 25.03 -2.42
C VAL A 60 2.67 26.38 -2.79
N ASN A 61 1.35 26.43 -2.85
CA ASN A 61 0.55 27.64 -3.07
C ASN A 61 -0.82 27.47 -2.42
N GLY A 62 -1.72 28.44 -2.60
CA GLY A 62 -3.06 28.40 -2.00
C GLY A 62 -3.97 27.27 -2.49
N LEU A 63 -3.60 26.58 -3.57
CA LEU A 63 -4.41 25.51 -4.19
C LEU A 63 -3.70 24.14 -4.19
N VAL A 64 -2.38 24.13 -4.13
CA VAL A 64 -1.58 22.90 -4.32
C VAL A 64 -0.61 22.72 -3.16
N SER A 65 -0.53 21.52 -2.64
CA SER A 65 0.48 21.09 -1.67
C SER A 65 1.20 19.82 -2.14
N PHE A 66 2.36 19.57 -1.54
CA PHE A 66 3.07 18.31 -1.63
C PHE A 66 2.79 17.51 -0.36
N GLN A 67 2.21 16.32 -0.53
CA GLN A 67 1.89 15.44 0.57
C GLN A 67 2.84 14.24 0.60
N THR A 68 3.41 13.97 1.76
CA THR A 68 4.24 12.79 2.00
C THR A 68 4.00 12.26 3.41
N GLY A 69 4.70 11.21 3.81
CA GLY A 69 4.58 10.63 5.13
C GLY A 69 5.19 9.24 5.23
N LEU A 70 4.89 8.56 6.30
CA LEU A 70 5.28 7.17 6.49
C LEU A 70 4.08 6.38 7.00
N ASN A 71 3.64 5.42 6.20
CA ASN A 71 2.47 4.59 6.49
C ASN A 71 2.90 3.13 6.69
N TRP A 72 2.42 2.50 7.74
CA TRP A 72 2.37 1.07 7.84
C TRP A 72 1.08 0.58 7.17
N VAL A 73 1.23 -0.23 6.13
CA VAL A 73 0.13 -0.68 5.28
C VAL A 73 0.17 -2.19 5.18
N SER A 74 -0.95 -2.83 5.47
CA SER A 74 -1.10 -4.26 5.20
C SER A 74 -1.76 -4.46 3.84
N LYS A 75 -1.16 -5.31 2.99
CA LYS A 75 -1.66 -5.69 1.67
C LYS A 75 -1.71 -7.22 1.58
N GLY A 76 -2.40 -7.75 0.59
CA GLY A 76 -2.43 -9.19 0.36
C GLY A 76 -3.70 -9.67 -0.31
N ALA A 77 -3.76 -10.99 -0.53
CA ALA A 77 -4.91 -11.63 -1.13
C ALA A 77 -5.11 -13.06 -0.60
N SER A 78 -6.30 -13.58 -0.78
CA SER A 78 -6.61 -14.99 -0.57
C SER A 78 -6.89 -15.66 -1.90
N TYR A 79 -6.34 -16.85 -2.09
CA TYR A 79 -6.52 -17.65 -3.28
C TYR A 79 -7.08 -19.04 -2.93
N LYS A 80 -8.06 -19.52 -3.68
CA LYS A 80 -8.58 -20.89 -3.55
C LYS A 80 -8.09 -21.68 -4.74
N MET A 81 -7.28 -22.71 -4.50
CA MET A 81 -6.92 -23.71 -5.50
C MET A 81 -7.82 -24.93 -5.35
N LEU A 82 -8.49 -25.31 -6.42
CA LEU A 82 -9.08 -26.63 -6.54
C LEU A 82 -7.95 -27.58 -6.97
N ASN A 83 -7.60 -28.55 -6.13
CA ASN A 83 -6.64 -29.58 -6.51
C ASN A 83 -7.30 -30.57 -7.47
N GLU A 84 -7.22 -30.26 -8.78
CA GLU A 84 -7.67 -31.18 -9.84
C GLU A 84 -6.74 -32.42 -10.01
N PHE A 85 -5.61 -32.44 -9.31
CA PHE A 85 -4.61 -33.52 -9.45
C PHE A 85 -4.88 -34.75 -8.62
N ILE A 86 -5.88 -34.78 -7.73
CA ILE A 86 -6.22 -35.94 -6.93
C ILE A 86 -7.63 -36.39 -7.33
N PRO A 87 -7.75 -37.50 -8.11
CA PRO A 87 -9.07 -38.06 -8.45
C PRO A 87 -9.83 -38.42 -7.17
N ASN A 88 -11.06 -38.01 -7.06
CA ASN A 88 -11.98 -38.24 -5.93
C ASN A 88 -11.75 -37.45 -4.64
N ASN A 89 -10.94 -36.41 -4.59
CA ASN A 89 -10.82 -35.58 -3.42
C ASN A 89 -11.03 -34.10 -3.79
N ASN A 90 -12.19 -33.54 -3.44
CA ASN A 90 -12.49 -32.10 -3.53
C ASN A 90 -11.72 -31.31 -2.44
N LEU A 91 -10.43 -31.56 -2.31
CA LEU A 91 -9.59 -30.81 -1.38
C LEU A 91 -9.45 -29.35 -1.85
N VAL A 92 -10.17 -28.48 -1.20
CA VAL A 92 -10.04 -27.04 -1.41
C VAL A 92 -8.83 -26.56 -0.64
N THR A 93 -7.75 -26.26 -1.34
CA THR A 93 -6.59 -25.57 -0.75
C THR A 93 -6.84 -24.08 -0.80
N LYS A 94 -6.84 -23.44 0.37
CA LYS A 94 -6.99 -22.01 0.50
C LYS A 94 -5.65 -21.42 0.94
N VAL A 95 -5.11 -20.56 0.11
CA VAL A 95 -3.87 -19.81 0.39
C VAL A 95 -4.25 -18.39 0.73
N ARG A 96 -3.76 -17.88 1.86
CA ARG A 96 -3.87 -16.50 2.28
C ARG A 96 -2.48 -15.93 2.45
N ALA A 97 -2.20 -14.80 1.84
CA ALA A 97 -0.93 -14.11 1.99
C ALA A 97 -1.16 -12.68 2.46
N ASN A 98 -0.61 -12.33 3.61
CA ASN A 98 -0.55 -10.98 4.14
C ASN A 98 0.87 -10.44 4.04
N GLN A 99 1.00 -9.18 3.65
CA GLN A 99 2.25 -8.47 3.42
C GLN A 99 2.14 -7.10 4.11
N ASN A 100 3.00 -6.84 5.08
CA ASN A 100 3.04 -5.56 5.77
C ASN A 100 4.21 -4.73 5.27
N TYR A 101 3.92 -3.51 4.85
CA TYR A 101 4.88 -2.59 4.25
C TYR A 101 4.99 -1.31 5.07
N PHE A 102 6.19 -0.76 5.14
CA PHE A 102 6.36 0.68 5.33
C PHE A 102 6.34 1.33 3.95
N GLN A 103 5.37 2.23 3.76
CA GLN A 103 5.09 2.92 2.50
C GLN A 103 5.29 4.42 2.69
N MET A 104 6.04 5.03 1.77
CA MET A 104 6.25 6.47 1.68
C MET A 104 5.59 6.99 0.40
N PRO A 105 4.45 7.67 0.49
CA PRO A 105 3.81 8.35 -0.63
C PRO A 105 4.51 9.67 -0.95
N LEU A 106 4.49 10.06 -2.22
CA LEU A 106 5.01 11.33 -2.74
C LEU A 106 3.92 11.94 -3.64
N LEU A 107 2.97 12.65 -3.03
CA LEU A 107 1.74 13.03 -3.70
C LEU A 107 1.69 14.54 -3.97
N ALA A 108 1.15 14.90 -5.11
CA ALA A 108 0.57 16.23 -5.31
C ALA A 108 -0.85 16.20 -4.74
N ALA A 109 -1.19 17.20 -3.95
CA ALA A 109 -2.53 17.40 -3.41
C ALA A 109 -3.10 18.72 -3.94
N VAL A 110 -4.33 18.65 -4.44
CA VAL A 110 -5.08 19.81 -4.94
C VAL A 110 -6.23 20.08 -3.98
N HIS A 111 -6.24 21.26 -3.39
CA HIS A 111 -7.22 21.74 -2.43
C HIS A 111 -8.30 22.53 -3.15
N LEU A 112 -9.51 22.00 -3.18
CA LEU A 112 -10.68 22.60 -3.84
C LEU A 112 -11.58 23.25 -2.78
N GLY A 113 -11.05 24.18 -2.00
CA GLY A 113 -11.70 24.80 -0.85
C GLY A 113 -13.15 25.21 -1.14
N ALA A 114 -14.09 24.39 -0.67
CA ALA A 114 -15.51 24.65 -0.85
C ALA A 114 -16.02 25.73 0.15
N THR A 115 -15.43 25.77 1.34
CA THR A 115 -15.71 26.77 2.39
C THR A 115 -14.52 26.87 3.35
N PRO A 116 -14.44 27.93 4.21
CA PRO A 116 -13.38 28.04 5.22
C PRO A 116 -13.35 26.91 6.25
N LYS A 117 -14.41 26.10 6.35
CA LYS A 117 -14.54 24.98 7.29
C LYS A 117 -14.45 23.60 6.62
N PHE A 118 -14.42 23.57 5.29
CA PHE A 118 -14.49 22.35 4.51
C PHE A 118 -13.64 22.52 3.26
N ASP A 119 -12.69 21.62 3.06
CA ASP A 119 -11.84 21.54 1.88
C ASP A 119 -11.91 20.15 1.27
N LEU A 120 -12.12 20.08 -0.04
CA LEU A 120 -12.04 18.85 -0.81
C LEU A 120 -10.63 18.71 -1.35
N VAL A 121 -9.97 17.62 -1.03
CA VAL A 121 -8.57 17.35 -1.41
C VAL A 121 -8.50 16.18 -2.36
N ILE A 122 -7.88 16.38 -3.52
CA ILE A 122 -7.58 15.31 -4.47
C ILE A 122 -6.07 15.09 -4.46
N THR A 123 -5.65 13.86 -4.25
CA THR A 123 -4.23 13.50 -4.18
C THR A 123 -3.85 12.52 -5.27
N GLY A 124 -2.61 12.63 -5.76
CA GLY A 124 -2.09 11.67 -6.73
C GLY A 124 -0.58 11.75 -6.86
N GLY A 125 0.05 10.60 -6.99
CA GLY A 125 1.50 10.52 -7.17
C GLY A 125 2.08 9.15 -6.93
N PRO A 126 3.39 8.98 -7.08
CA PRO A 126 4.06 7.72 -6.81
C PRO A 126 4.17 7.42 -5.32
N TYR A 127 4.33 6.13 -5.00
CA TYR A 127 4.77 5.67 -3.70
C TYR A 127 5.91 4.66 -3.85
N ILE A 128 6.70 4.53 -2.80
CA ILE A 128 7.66 3.45 -2.61
C ILE A 128 7.36 2.76 -1.28
N ALA A 129 7.58 1.44 -1.23
CA ALA A 129 7.32 0.67 -0.03
C ALA A 129 8.33 -0.46 0.15
N CYS A 130 8.57 -0.81 1.41
CA CYS A 130 9.44 -1.91 1.82
C CYS A 130 8.68 -2.87 2.72
N GLY A 131 8.62 -4.15 2.35
CA GLY A 131 8.01 -5.21 3.13
C GLY A 131 8.83 -5.52 4.38
N VAL A 132 8.19 -5.42 5.53
CA VAL A 132 8.84 -5.57 6.85
C VAL A 132 8.44 -6.85 7.56
N SER A 133 7.22 -7.32 7.34
CA SER A 133 6.72 -8.57 7.91
C SER A 133 5.54 -9.07 7.09
N GLY A 134 5.23 -10.35 7.18
CA GLY A 134 4.09 -10.94 6.51
C GLY A 134 3.89 -12.37 6.94
N LYS A 135 2.67 -12.87 6.80
CA LYS A 135 2.34 -14.25 7.09
C LYS A 135 1.52 -14.83 5.95
N SER A 136 2.04 -15.90 5.38
CA SER A 136 1.32 -16.72 4.43
C SER A 136 0.81 -17.98 5.11
N GLU A 137 -0.42 -18.36 4.83
CA GLU A 137 -1.10 -19.51 5.40
C GLU A 137 -1.72 -20.34 4.29
N THR A 138 -1.52 -21.64 4.34
CA THR A 138 -2.20 -22.59 3.47
C THR A 138 -3.03 -23.56 4.33
N GLU A 139 -4.31 -23.58 4.08
CA GLU A 139 -5.24 -24.54 4.67
C GLU A 139 -5.43 -25.71 3.70
N ILE A 140 -5.03 -26.91 4.12
CA ILE A 140 -5.24 -28.16 3.40
C ILE A 140 -6.02 -29.08 4.35
N ASP A 141 -7.33 -29.20 4.13
CA ASP A 141 -8.23 -29.96 5.00
C ASP A 141 -8.18 -29.48 6.47
N ALA A 142 -7.70 -30.29 7.39
CA ALA A 142 -7.56 -29.94 8.81
C ALA A 142 -6.17 -29.41 9.20
N LEU A 143 -5.24 -29.30 8.24
CA LEU A 143 -3.86 -28.86 8.47
C LEU A 143 -3.67 -27.41 7.97
N THR A 144 -3.19 -26.55 8.86
CA THR A 144 -2.77 -25.19 8.50
C THR A 144 -1.24 -25.09 8.58
N VAL A 145 -0.61 -24.82 7.45
CA VAL A 145 0.83 -24.52 7.37
C VAL A 145 1.01 -23.02 7.21
N SER A 146 1.84 -22.42 8.03
CA SER A 146 2.13 -20.99 7.97
C SER A 146 3.63 -20.74 7.89
N TRP A 147 4.03 -19.71 7.11
CA TRP A 147 5.42 -19.28 6.94
C TRP A 147 5.51 -17.76 6.79
N ASP A 148 6.71 -17.19 6.90
CA ASP A 148 6.94 -15.78 6.60
C ASP A 148 6.73 -15.54 5.10
N THR A 149 5.95 -14.52 4.76
CA THR A 149 5.57 -14.22 3.36
C THR A 149 6.78 -13.82 2.51
N PHE A 150 7.80 -13.21 3.13
CA PHE A 150 8.96 -12.68 2.43
C PHE A 150 10.16 -13.63 2.41
N ASP A 151 10.10 -14.77 3.10
CA ASP A 151 11.16 -15.76 3.12
C ASP A 151 10.83 -16.92 2.19
N ASP A 152 11.87 -17.53 1.63
CA ASP A 152 11.71 -18.71 0.79
C ASP A 152 11.12 -19.87 1.57
N LEU A 153 10.18 -20.58 0.98
CA LEU A 153 9.53 -21.73 1.61
C LEU A 153 10.36 -22.98 1.44
N TYR A 154 10.76 -23.57 2.57
CA TYR A 154 11.42 -24.89 2.63
C TYR A 154 10.52 -25.87 3.38
N LEU A 155 10.37 -27.08 2.85
CA LEU A 155 9.69 -28.19 3.52
C LEU A 155 10.68 -29.35 3.66
N ASN A 156 10.92 -29.83 4.89
CA ASN A 156 11.90 -30.88 5.19
C ASN A 156 13.32 -30.61 4.61
N GLY A 157 13.73 -29.34 4.55
CA GLY A 157 15.02 -28.92 3.98
C GLY A 157 15.05 -28.86 2.45
N GLN A 158 13.94 -29.14 1.78
CA GLN A 158 13.80 -29.02 0.34
C GLN A 158 13.13 -27.67 -0.03
N TYR A 159 13.75 -26.93 -0.96
CA TYR A 159 13.19 -25.71 -1.51
C TYR A 159 11.88 -25.97 -2.25
N ILE A 160 10.83 -25.17 -1.97
CA ILE A 160 9.50 -25.31 -2.55
C ILE A 160 9.14 -24.08 -3.39
N ALA A 161 9.32 -22.87 -2.87
CA ALA A 161 8.93 -21.65 -3.55
C ALA A 161 9.71 -20.42 -3.06
N ASP A 162 9.87 -19.42 -3.92
CA ASP A 162 10.41 -18.12 -3.58
C ASP A 162 9.48 -17.35 -2.67
N GLY A 163 10.04 -16.62 -1.72
CA GLY A 163 9.34 -15.62 -0.93
C GLY A 163 8.86 -14.43 -1.78
N PHE A 164 7.95 -13.66 -1.26
CA PHE A 164 7.44 -12.47 -1.91
C PHE A 164 8.49 -11.34 -1.89
N LYS A 165 8.39 -10.44 -2.87
CA LYS A 165 9.30 -9.32 -2.95
C LYS A 165 9.03 -8.30 -1.85
N ARG A 166 10.08 -7.89 -1.14
CA ARG A 166 10.00 -6.86 -0.11
C ARG A 166 9.83 -5.45 -0.70
N PHE A 167 10.33 -5.21 -1.91
CA PHE A 167 10.20 -3.91 -2.57
C PHE A 167 8.89 -3.82 -3.34
N ASP A 168 8.13 -2.75 -3.09
CA ASP A 168 6.93 -2.38 -3.83
C ASP A 168 6.98 -0.90 -4.21
N ALA A 169 6.47 -0.56 -5.40
CA ALA A 169 6.35 0.80 -5.89
C ALA A 169 5.17 0.89 -6.85
N GLY A 170 4.52 2.04 -6.87
CA GLY A 170 3.32 2.21 -7.69
C GLY A 170 2.82 3.65 -7.69
N ILE A 171 1.54 3.80 -8.01
CA ILE A 171 0.80 5.05 -7.93
C ILE A 171 -0.23 4.94 -6.82
N GLN A 172 -0.34 6.02 -6.04
CA GLN A 172 -1.44 6.24 -5.10
C GLN A 172 -2.31 7.38 -5.61
N LEU A 173 -3.62 7.18 -5.59
CA LEU A 173 -4.64 8.18 -5.90
C LEU A 173 -5.58 8.27 -4.71
N GLY A 174 -6.01 9.47 -4.38
CA GLY A 174 -6.91 9.68 -3.25
C GLY A 174 -7.86 10.85 -3.43
N VAL A 175 -8.93 10.79 -2.69
CA VAL A 175 -9.87 11.88 -2.49
C VAL A 175 -10.21 11.96 -1.01
N GLY A 176 -10.19 13.17 -0.46
CA GLY A 176 -10.45 13.40 0.95
C GLY A 176 -11.20 14.70 1.19
N MET A 177 -11.71 14.82 2.38
CA MET A 177 -12.38 15.99 2.89
C MET A 177 -11.73 16.39 4.19
N ASP A 178 -11.25 17.63 4.25
CA ASP A 178 -10.67 18.23 5.45
C ASP A 178 -11.72 19.09 6.15
N PHE A 179 -11.98 18.78 7.42
CA PHE A 179 -12.86 19.52 8.30
C PHE A 179 -12.01 20.16 9.40
N SER A 180 -11.38 21.28 9.13
CA SER A 180 -10.42 21.92 10.03
C SER A 180 -9.24 20.99 10.37
N SER A 181 -9.27 20.29 11.51
CA SER A 181 -8.22 19.34 11.91
C SER A 181 -8.54 17.88 11.57
N LEU A 182 -9.80 17.55 11.27
CA LEU A 182 -10.22 16.20 10.94
C LEU A 182 -10.17 16.00 9.43
N THR A 183 -9.55 14.92 8.99
CA THR A 183 -9.53 14.48 7.59
C THR A 183 -10.28 13.15 7.46
N VAL A 184 -11.13 13.03 6.45
CA VAL A 184 -11.77 11.77 6.07
C VAL A 184 -11.49 11.55 4.60
N GLY A 185 -10.97 10.38 4.23
CA GLY A 185 -10.57 10.13 2.86
C GLY A 185 -10.71 8.68 2.40
N MET A 186 -10.44 8.53 1.13
CA MET A 186 -10.31 7.25 0.46
C MET A 186 -9.10 7.32 -0.45
N ASP A 187 -8.23 6.35 -0.36
CA ASP A 187 -7.07 6.24 -1.24
C ASP A 187 -6.95 4.84 -1.84
N THR A 188 -6.37 4.76 -3.02
CA THR A 188 -6.11 3.52 -3.74
C THR A 188 -4.65 3.44 -4.16
N ASP A 189 -4.04 2.29 -3.91
CA ASP A 189 -2.68 1.94 -4.31
C ASP A 189 -2.72 0.98 -5.50
N LEU A 190 -2.01 1.32 -6.56
CA LEU A 190 -1.81 0.50 -7.75
C LEU A 190 -0.32 0.19 -7.88
N SER A 191 0.08 -1.03 -7.59
CA SER A 191 1.49 -1.45 -7.69
C SER A 191 1.92 -1.70 -9.14
N PHE A 192 3.18 -1.39 -9.44
CA PHE A 192 3.87 -1.77 -10.67
C PHE A 192 4.86 -2.92 -10.46
N CYS A 193 5.06 -3.33 -9.21
CA CYS A 193 5.96 -4.41 -8.86
C CYS A 193 5.21 -5.74 -8.79
N LYS A 194 5.77 -6.77 -9.41
CA LYS A 194 5.24 -8.13 -9.27
C LYS A 194 5.42 -8.61 -7.85
N VAL A 195 4.40 -9.27 -7.32
CA VAL A 195 4.35 -9.73 -5.93
C VAL A 195 5.46 -10.72 -5.59
N ALA A 196 5.77 -11.66 -6.52
CA ALA A 196 6.82 -12.65 -6.31
C ALA A 196 7.70 -12.80 -7.58
N PRO A 197 8.93 -13.36 -7.46
CA PRO A 197 9.74 -13.71 -8.60
C PRO A 197 8.98 -14.67 -9.54
N GLY A 198 9.08 -14.44 -10.85
CA GLY A 198 8.38 -15.30 -11.84
C GLY A 198 6.85 -15.17 -11.86
N SER A 199 6.22 -14.53 -10.88
CA SER A 199 4.78 -14.32 -10.84
C SER A 199 4.33 -13.15 -11.70
N SER A 200 3.02 -13.08 -12.00
CA SER A 200 2.44 -11.99 -12.79
C SER A 200 1.55 -11.04 -12.01
N PRO A 201 1.00 -11.37 -10.85
CA PRO A 201 0.10 -10.46 -10.14
C PRO A 201 0.85 -9.27 -9.52
N TYR A 202 0.11 -8.17 -9.36
CA TYR A 202 0.51 -6.92 -8.74
C TYR A 202 -0.40 -6.64 -7.54
N ASN A 203 0.11 -5.96 -6.53
CA ASN A 203 -0.72 -5.52 -5.41
C ASN A 203 -1.68 -4.40 -5.82
N PHE A 204 -2.88 -4.49 -5.30
CA PHE A 204 -3.91 -3.45 -5.33
C PHE A 204 -4.43 -3.27 -3.92
N ALA A 205 -4.70 -2.03 -3.51
CA ALA A 205 -5.37 -1.76 -2.24
C ALA A 205 -6.26 -0.52 -2.34
N LEU A 206 -7.36 -0.54 -1.58
CA LEU A 206 -8.30 0.56 -1.42
C LEU A 206 -8.56 0.75 0.07
N PHE A 207 -8.28 1.94 0.60
CA PHE A 207 -8.44 2.26 2.01
C PHE A 207 -9.43 3.41 2.21
N PHE A 208 -10.24 3.32 3.26
CA PHE A 208 -10.94 4.43 3.87
C PHE A 208 -10.12 4.90 5.07
N THR A 209 -9.85 6.18 5.14
CA THR A 209 -8.95 6.76 6.13
C THR A 209 -9.63 7.85 6.92
N VAL A 210 -9.25 7.95 8.19
CA VAL A 210 -9.59 9.06 9.06
C VAL A 210 -8.29 9.56 9.66
N GLY A 211 -8.07 10.86 9.60
CA GLY A 211 -6.85 11.51 10.09
C GLY A 211 -7.14 12.72 10.95
N TYR A 212 -6.13 13.13 11.70
CA TYR A 212 -6.12 14.36 12.48
C TYR A 212 -4.85 15.15 12.18
N LYS A 213 -5.04 16.43 11.78
CA LYS A 213 -3.96 17.38 11.47
C LYS A 213 -3.72 18.30 12.66
N PHE A 214 -2.45 18.55 12.97
CA PHE A 214 -2.00 19.39 14.09
C PHE A 214 -1.55 20.76 13.63
#